data_60131858b640e08664718119ca81e954
#
_entry.id   60131858b640e08664718119ca81e954
#
_cell.length_a   1.000
_cell.length_b   1.000
_cell.length_c   1.000
_cell.angle_alpha   90.00
_cell.angle_beta   90.00
_cell.angle_gamma   90.00
#
_symmetry.space_group_name_H-M   'P 1'
#
loop_
_entity.id
_entity.type
_entity.pdbx_description
1 polymer ?
#
loop_
_entity_poly.entity_id
_entity_poly.type
_entity_poly.pdbx_seq_one_letter_code
_entity_poly.pdbx_strand_id
1 'polypeptide(L)'
;MKNRNEKGFSLIELLLVVVIIGIIASLAVPALLKAKIAAENGAAFGTLRSIGSTEVNFFSQFNRFGRLDEINPMMGGGIGTLVGAQIVRGKYFVFEMTPPSPTDTDLRSGYVITARRAVGSDAVYQYEIDQTGEIKQIFP
;
A
#
# COMPACT_ATOMS: atom_id res chain seq x y z
N MET A 1 -44.63 -14.66 45.78
CA MET A 1 -43.84 -15.04 44.56
C MET A 1 -44.21 -14.07 43.47
N LYS A 2 -43.24 -13.27 43.02
CA LYS A 2 -43.43 -12.24 41.97
C LYS A 2 -43.17 -12.86 40.64
N ASN A 3 -44.21 -13.18 39.86
CA ASN A 3 -44.04 -13.66 38.49
C ASN A 3 -43.36 -12.58 37.65
N ARG A 4 -42.12 -12.77 37.35
CA ARG A 4 -41.41 -12.01 36.32
C ARG A 4 -42.01 -12.45 34.98
N ASN A 5 -42.74 -11.61 34.32
CA ASN A 5 -43.10 -11.78 32.90
C ASN A 5 -41.82 -11.71 32.07
N GLU A 6 -41.20 -12.83 31.87
CA GLU A 6 -40.10 -12.94 30.87
C GLU A 6 -40.69 -12.93 29.49
N LYS A 7 -40.71 -11.76 28.87
CA LYS A 7 -41.12 -11.61 27.46
C LYS A 7 -39.94 -12.12 26.61
N GLY A 8 -40.05 -13.33 26.11
CA GLY A 8 -39.10 -13.86 25.14
C GLY A 8 -39.16 -13.10 23.81
N PHE A 9 -38.01 -13.01 23.11
CA PHE A 9 -37.90 -12.43 21.77
C PHE A 9 -38.76 -13.24 20.78
N SER A 10 -39.53 -12.56 19.93
CA SER A 10 -40.26 -13.21 18.87
C SER A 10 -39.33 -13.62 17.71
N LEU A 11 -39.57 -14.80 17.13
CA LEU A 11 -38.79 -15.28 15.99
C LEU A 11 -38.89 -14.33 14.78
N ILE A 12 -40.06 -13.69 14.59
CA ILE A 12 -40.23 -12.70 13.52
C ILE A 12 -39.45 -11.41 13.76
N GLU A 13 -39.29 -11.00 15.01
CA GLU A 13 -38.52 -9.83 15.38
C GLU A 13 -37.01 -10.05 15.09
N LEU A 14 -36.50 -11.25 15.38
CA LEU A 14 -35.13 -11.64 15.01
C LEU A 14 -34.95 -11.69 13.48
N LEU A 15 -35.91 -12.27 12.77
CA LEU A 15 -35.90 -12.39 11.31
C LEU A 15 -35.87 -11.01 10.64
N LEU A 16 -36.67 -10.07 11.14
CA LEU A 16 -36.70 -8.70 10.61
C LEU A 16 -35.39 -7.97 10.82
N VAL A 17 -34.74 -8.14 11.97
CA VAL A 17 -33.42 -7.56 12.24
C VAL A 17 -32.35 -8.11 11.29
N VAL A 18 -32.31 -9.43 11.06
CA VAL A 18 -31.34 -10.06 10.14
C VAL A 18 -31.56 -9.58 8.70
N VAL A 19 -32.79 -9.41 8.26
CA VAL A 19 -33.10 -8.87 6.93
C VAL A 19 -32.59 -7.43 6.77
N ILE A 20 -32.82 -6.58 7.77
CA ILE A 20 -32.32 -5.19 7.74
C ILE A 20 -30.79 -5.16 7.69
N ILE A 21 -30.12 -5.95 8.53
CA ILE A 21 -28.66 -6.05 8.53
C ILE A 21 -28.15 -6.55 7.16
N GLY A 22 -28.81 -7.55 6.57
CA GLY A 22 -28.48 -8.07 5.24
C GLY A 22 -28.56 -7.01 4.14
N ILE A 23 -29.59 -6.17 4.16
CA ILE A 23 -29.75 -5.08 3.20
C ILE A 23 -28.62 -4.05 3.36
N ILE A 24 -28.32 -3.63 4.59
CA ILE A 24 -27.26 -2.65 4.85
C ILE A 24 -25.89 -3.24 4.45
N ALA A 25 -25.61 -4.49 4.81
CA ALA A 25 -24.37 -5.16 4.47
C ALA A 25 -24.16 -5.28 2.96
N SER A 26 -25.22 -5.55 2.19
CA SER A 26 -25.13 -5.68 0.72
C SER A 26 -24.65 -4.41 0.03
N LEU A 27 -24.91 -3.24 0.58
CA LEU A 27 -24.45 -1.95 0.08
C LEU A 27 -23.10 -1.53 0.65
N ALA A 28 -22.85 -1.86 1.92
CA ALA A 28 -21.64 -1.44 2.64
C ALA A 28 -20.39 -2.21 2.20
N VAL A 29 -20.49 -3.52 1.94
CA VAL A 29 -19.33 -4.35 1.60
C VAL A 29 -18.64 -3.92 0.30
N PRO A 30 -19.35 -3.68 -0.84
CA PRO A 30 -18.71 -3.20 -2.06
C PRO A 30 -18.05 -1.83 -1.90
N ALA A 31 -18.66 -0.93 -1.12
CA ALA A 31 -18.12 0.40 -0.84
C ALA A 31 -16.82 0.30 -0.03
N LEU A 32 -16.79 -0.58 0.98
CA LEU A 32 -15.60 -0.83 1.80
C LEU A 32 -14.43 -1.40 0.99
N LEU A 33 -14.70 -2.33 0.08
CA LEU A 33 -13.67 -2.89 -0.80
C LEU A 33 -13.04 -1.83 -1.69
N LYS A 34 -13.85 -0.96 -2.29
CA LYS A 34 -13.34 0.17 -3.09
C LYS A 34 -12.51 1.15 -2.26
N ALA A 35 -12.97 1.48 -1.06
CA ALA A 35 -12.23 2.35 -0.14
C ALA A 35 -10.89 1.74 0.27
N LYS A 36 -10.86 0.43 0.52
CA LYS A 36 -9.61 -0.32 0.82
C LYS A 36 -8.62 -0.23 -0.33
N ILE A 37 -9.04 -0.51 -1.56
CA ILE A 37 -8.21 -0.41 -2.77
C ILE A 37 -7.64 1.01 -2.93
N ALA A 38 -8.47 2.03 -2.76
CA ALA A 38 -8.03 3.42 -2.85
C ALA A 38 -6.99 3.77 -1.77
N ALA A 39 -7.18 3.28 -0.54
CA ALA A 39 -6.22 3.48 0.54
C ALA A 39 -4.87 2.78 0.27
N GLU A 40 -4.88 1.58 -0.28
CA GLU A 40 -3.66 0.84 -0.66
C GLU A 40 -2.88 1.58 -1.75
N ASN A 41 -3.56 2.03 -2.80
CA ASN A 41 -2.95 2.82 -3.87
C ASN A 41 -2.38 4.14 -3.35
N GLY A 42 -3.12 4.84 -2.50
CA GLY A 42 -2.65 6.07 -1.87
C GLY A 42 -1.42 5.87 -0.99
N ALA A 43 -1.35 4.74 -0.28
CA ALA A 43 -0.18 4.38 0.54
C ALA A 43 1.07 4.11 -0.32
N ALA A 44 0.93 3.44 -1.47
CA ALA A 44 2.04 3.22 -2.39
C ALA A 44 2.55 4.54 -2.98
N PHE A 45 1.63 5.39 -3.43
CA PHE A 45 1.97 6.72 -3.94
C PHE A 45 2.70 7.58 -2.90
N GLY A 46 2.19 7.60 -1.66
CA GLY A 46 2.83 8.32 -0.56
C GLY A 46 4.23 7.77 -0.23
N THR A 47 4.41 6.45 -0.30
CA THR A 47 5.71 5.82 -0.10
C THR A 47 6.70 6.21 -1.20
N LEU A 48 6.32 6.17 -2.47
CA LEU A 48 7.18 6.61 -3.58
C LEU A 48 7.58 8.09 -3.44
N ARG A 49 6.67 8.94 -2.98
CA ARG A 49 6.98 10.35 -2.72
C ARG A 49 8.02 10.52 -1.61
N SER A 50 7.91 9.73 -0.56
CA SER A 50 8.91 9.72 0.53
C SER A 50 10.25 9.16 0.06
N ILE A 51 10.25 8.13 -0.78
CA ILE A 51 11.45 7.59 -1.43
C ILE A 51 12.13 8.70 -2.25
N GLY A 52 11.40 9.39 -3.12
CA GLY A 52 11.95 10.48 -3.94
C GLY A 52 12.63 11.57 -3.12
N SER A 53 12.03 12.00 -2.01
CA SER A 53 12.65 12.97 -1.11
C SER A 53 13.90 12.43 -0.41
N THR A 54 13.90 11.16 -0.05
CA THR A 54 15.07 10.49 0.57
C THR A 54 16.20 10.34 -0.43
N GLU A 55 15.90 10.02 -1.68
CA GLU A 55 16.89 9.93 -2.77
C GLU A 55 17.59 11.26 -3.03
N VAL A 56 16.87 12.37 -3.01
CA VAL A 56 17.48 13.70 -3.13
C VAL A 56 18.44 13.97 -1.96
N ASN A 57 18.06 13.61 -0.73
CA ASN A 57 18.92 13.75 0.43
C ASN A 57 20.15 12.81 0.34
N PHE A 58 19.97 11.60 -0.12
CA PHE A 58 21.06 10.65 -0.33
C PHE A 58 22.03 11.15 -1.39
N PHE A 59 21.53 11.66 -2.51
CA PHE A 59 22.35 12.23 -3.58
C PHE A 59 23.20 13.40 -3.10
N SER A 60 22.63 14.26 -2.25
CA SER A 60 23.36 15.40 -1.68
C SER A 60 24.55 15.00 -0.80
N GLN A 61 24.49 13.82 -0.18
CA GLN A 61 25.53 13.32 0.72
C GLN A 61 26.58 12.46 0.00
N PHE A 62 26.14 11.64 -0.96
CA PHE A 62 26.95 10.59 -1.57
C PHE A 62 27.26 10.80 -3.06
N ASN A 63 26.73 11.86 -3.66
CA ASN A 63 26.85 12.19 -5.09
C ASN A 63 26.40 11.04 -6.03
N ARG A 64 25.46 10.25 -5.56
CA ARG A 64 24.69 9.25 -6.28
C ARG A 64 23.36 9.01 -5.59
N PHE A 65 22.42 8.42 -6.27
CA PHE A 65 21.18 7.92 -5.65
C PHE A 65 21.43 6.65 -4.83
N GLY A 66 20.54 6.35 -3.91
CA GLY A 66 20.66 5.18 -3.03
C GLY A 66 20.02 3.94 -3.64
N ARG A 67 20.50 2.76 -3.23
CA ARG A 67 19.76 1.51 -3.45
C ARG A 67 18.64 1.38 -2.43
N LEU A 68 17.68 0.52 -2.70
CA LEU A 68 16.56 0.28 -1.77
C LEU A 68 17.01 -0.18 -0.38
N ASP A 69 18.08 -0.97 -0.30
CA ASP A 69 18.66 -1.43 0.96
C ASP A 69 19.41 -0.32 1.73
N GLU A 70 19.86 0.72 1.03
CA GLU A 70 20.50 1.89 1.62
C GLU A 70 19.49 2.93 2.10
N ILE A 71 18.44 3.20 1.30
CA ILE A 71 17.45 4.23 1.62
C ILE A 71 16.39 3.76 2.63
N ASN A 72 16.02 2.48 2.63
CA ASN A 72 15.01 1.97 3.55
C ASN A 72 15.38 2.16 5.03
N PRO A 73 16.63 1.89 5.50
CA PRO A 73 17.03 2.23 6.86
C PRO A 73 16.99 3.73 7.18
N MET A 74 17.31 4.59 6.22
CA MET A 74 17.22 6.05 6.39
C MET A 74 15.78 6.52 6.62
N MET A 75 14.81 5.78 6.09
CA MET A 75 13.38 5.97 6.32
C MET A 75 12.85 5.21 7.56
N GLY A 76 13.76 4.70 8.43
CA GLY A 76 13.37 3.87 9.58
C GLY A 76 12.70 2.55 9.20
N GLY A 77 12.99 2.00 8.04
CA GLY A 77 12.31 0.81 7.52
C GLY A 77 10.89 1.10 6.98
N GLY A 78 10.55 2.37 6.79
CA GLY A 78 9.21 2.81 6.44
C GLY A 78 8.72 2.40 5.06
N ILE A 79 9.60 1.96 4.15
CA ILE A 79 9.20 1.41 2.86
C ILE A 79 8.58 0.03 3.07
N GLY A 80 9.22 -0.84 3.84
CA GLY A 80 8.76 -2.21 4.10
C GLY A 80 9.91 -3.16 4.46
N THR A 81 9.70 -4.45 4.25
CA THR A 81 10.69 -5.49 4.53
C THR A 81 11.51 -5.80 3.28
N LEU A 82 12.83 -5.74 3.40
CA LEU A 82 13.74 -6.10 2.31
C LEU A 82 13.71 -7.62 2.07
N VAL A 83 13.49 -8.00 0.83
CA VAL A 83 13.49 -9.40 0.36
C VAL A 83 14.33 -9.48 -0.92
N GLY A 84 15.59 -9.86 -0.81
CA GLY A 84 16.54 -9.78 -1.91
C GLY A 84 16.79 -8.31 -2.32
N ALA A 85 16.61 -8.01 -3.60
CA ALA A 85 16.74 -6.66 -4.15
C ALA A 85 15.42 -5.86 -4.14
N GLN A 86 14.35 -6.39 -3.54
CA GLN A 86 13.03 -5.81 -3.50
C GLN A 86 12.62 -5.49 -2.07
N ILE A 87 11.72 -4.52 -1.91
CA ILE A 87 11.08 -4.26 -0.62
C ILE A 87 9.59 -4.60 -0.73
N VAL A 88 9.14 -5.48 0.16
CA VAL A 88 7.74 -5.91 0.24
C VAL A 88 7.04 -5.16 1.35
N ARG A 89 5.95 -4.47 1.01
CA ARG A 89 5.09 -3.78 1.97
C ARG A 89 3.78 -4.52 2.18
N GLY A 90 3.76 -5.36 3.20
CA GLY A 90 2.59 -6.14 3.58
C GLY A 90 2.10 -7.03 2.44
N LYS A 91 0.79 -6.97 2.18
CA LYS A 91 0.13 -7.73 1.09
C LYS A 91 -0.04 -6.92 -0.19
N TYR A 92 0.37 -5.64 -0.21
CA TYR A 92 -0.14 -4.69 -1.21
C TYR A 92 0.85 -4.42 -2.32
N PHE A 93 2.06 -3.99 -1.98
CA PHE A 93 3.03 -3.54 -2.95
C PHE A 93 4.42 -4.13 -2.76
N VAL A 94 5.09 -4.33 -3.90
CA VAL A 94 6.51 -4.62 -3.99
C VAL A 94 7.17 -3.43 -4.66
N PHE A 95 8.18 -2.88 -4.00
CA PHE A 95 9.03 -1.81 -4.54
C PHE A 95 10.30 -2.43 -5.10
N GLU A 96 10.64 -2.07 -6.33
CA GLU A 96 11.74 -2.66 -7.08
C GLU A 96 12.46 -1.59 -7.88
N MET A 97 13.80 -1.62 -7.89
CA MET A 97 14.59 -0.77 -8.77
C MET A 97 14.79 -1.41 -10.13
N THR A 98 14.94 -0.57 -11.14
CA THR A 98 15.31 -1.01 -12.49
C THR A 98 16.61 -0.32 -12.91
N PRO A 99 17.70 -1.08 -13.12
CA PRO A 99 17.84 -2.54 -12.92
C PRO A 99 17.74 -2.94 -11.42
N PRO A 100 17.43 -4.22 -11.10
CA PRO A 100 17.22 -4.66 -9.71
C PRO A 100 18.42 -4.51 -8.78
N SER A 101 19.61 -4.50 -9.35
CA SER A 101 20.88 -4.31 -8.62
C SER A 101 21.75 -3.29 -9.37
N PRO A 102 21.40 -1.99 -9.30
CA PRO A 102 22.13 -0.97 -10.03
C PRO A 102 23.55 -0.81 -9.50
N THR A 103 24.49 -0.51 -10.40
CA THR A 103 25.86 -0.13 -10.03
C THR A 103 25.91 1.31 -9.54
N ASP A 104 27.00 1.70 -8.86
CA ASP A 104 27.17 3.09 -8.45
C ASP A 104 27.25 4.06 -9.65
N THR A 105 27.70 3.56 -10.80
CA THR A 105 27.72 4.35 -12.05
C THR A 105 26.32 4.62 -12.56
N ASP A 106 25.45 3.61 -12.55
CA ASP A 106 24.04 3.77 -12.93
C ASP A 106 23.34 4.80 -12.02
N LEU A 107 23.58 4.69 -10.72
CA LEU A 107 22.97 5.54 -9.70
C LEU A 107 23.51 6.99 -9.71
N ARG A 108 24.59 7.29 -10.40
CA ARG A 108 25.02 8.68 -10.62
C ARG A 108 24.19 9.39 -11.69
N SER A 109 23.67 8.65 -12.63
CA SER A 109 22.89 9.17 -13.75
C SER A 109 21.40 9.26 -13.44
N GLY A 110 20.88 8.40 -12.58
CA GLY A 110 19.47 8.36 -12.21
C GLY A 110 19.06 7.07 -11.53
N TYR A 111 17.78 6.96 -11.23
CA TYR A 111 17.15 5.74 -10.71
C TYR A 111 15.73 5.62 -11.26
N VAL A 112 15.22 4.41 -11.25
CA VAL A 112 13.81 4.12 -11.49
C VAL A 112 13.35 3.14 -10.43
N ILE A 113 12.28 3.48 -9.72
CA ILE A 113 11.66 2.62 -8.72
C ILE A 113 10.20 2.43 -9.09
N THR A 114 9.81 1.18 -9.23
CA THR A 114 8.44 0.78 -9.53
C THR A 114 7.76 0.24 -8.27
N ALA A 115 6.59 0.75 -7.96
CA ALA A 115 5.67 0.16 -6.99
C ALA A 115 4.67 -0.70 -7.76
N ARG A 116 4.89 -2.02 -7.79
CA ARG A 116 3.96 -2.97 -8.40
C ARG A 116 3.15 -3.69 -7.32
N ARG A 117 1.94 -4.09 -7.67
CA ARG A 117 1.13 -4.81 -6.71
C ARG A 117 1.72 -6.18 -6.38
N ALA A 118 1.65 -6.56 -5.11
CA ALA A 118 2.04 -7.89 -4.66
C ALA A 118 1.04 -8.96 -5.14
N VAL A 119 1.49 -10.21 -5.21
CA VAL A 119 0.61 -11.34 -5.55
C VAL A 119 -0.52 -11.45 -4.52
N GLY A 120 -1.76 -11.52 -5.01
CA GLY A 120 -2.96 -11.57 -4.16
C GLY A 120 -3.40 -10.23 -3.57
N SER A 121 -2.79 -9.12 -3.99
CA SER A 121 -3.24 -7.77 -3.64
C SER A 121 -4.46 -7.37 -4.47
N ASP A 122 -5.37 -6.62 -3.86
CA ASP A 122 -6.51 -5.96 -4.52
C ASP A 122 -6.13 -4.61 -5.14
N ALA A 123 -4.87 -4.16 -4.97
CA ALA A 123 -4.39 -2.91 -5.55
C ALA A 123 -4.51 -2.94 -7.08
N VAL A 124 -5.02 -1.85 -7.66
CA VAL A 124 -5.31 -1.78 -9.10
C VAL A 124 -4.18 -1.10 -9.85
N TYR A 125 -3.61 -0.04 -9.26
CA TYR A 125 -2.62 0.78 -9.95
C TYR A 125 -1.19 0.32 -9.68
N GLN A 126 -0.30 0.59 -10.65
CA GLN A 126 1.14 0.50 -10.48
C GLN A 126 1.73 1.87 -10.78
N TYR A 127 2.77 2.21 -10.04
CA TYR A 127 3.41 3.52 -10.09
C TYR A 127 4.91 3.39 -10.30
N GLU A 128 5.49 4.39 -10.90
CA GLU A 128 6.92 4.52 -11.10
C GLU A 128 7.38 5.91 -10.67
N ILE A 129 8.55 6.01 -10.07
CA ILE A 129 9.24 7.27 -9.79
C ILE A 129 10.66 7.18 -10.34
N ASP A 130 11.14 8.29 -10.88
CA ASP A 130 12.51 8.45 -11.38
C ASP A 130 13.23 9.62 -10.69
N GLN A 131 14.43 9.93 -11.15
CA GLN A 131 15.26 11.01 -10.62
C GLN A 131 14.65 12.41 -10.78
N THR A 132 13.62 12.58 -11.58
CA THR A 132 12.89 13.85 -11.71
C THR A 132 11.94 14.10 -10.53
N GLY A 133 11.66 13.04 -9.75
CA GLY A 133 10.69 13.07 -8.66
C GLY A 133 9.24 13.01 -9.12
N GLU A 134 9.00 12.87 -10.43
CA GLU A 134 7.66 12.70 -10.98
C GLU A 134 7.18 11.26 -10.77
N ILE A 135 6.00 11.09 -10.21
CA ILE A 135 5.36 9.79 -10.04
C ILE A 135 4.38 9.58 -11.18
N LYS A 136 4.64 8.54 -11.97
CA LYS A 136 3.80 8.16 -13.11
C LYS A 136 3.01 6.90 -12.77
N GLN A 137 1.75 6.87 -13.20
CA GLN A 137 0.96 5.66 -13.18
C GLN A 137 1.25 4.89 -14.46
N ILE A 138 1.76 3.66 -14.32
CA ILE A 138 2.17 2.82 -15.46
C ILE A 138 1.19 1.68 -15.73
N PHE A 139 0.21 1.45 -14.84
CA PHE A 139 -0.86 0.46 -14.99
C PHE A 139 -2.09 0.88 -14.14
N PRO A 140 -3.34 0.65 -14.56
CA PRO A 140 -3.84 0.19 -15.86
C PRO A 140 -3.77 1.25 -16.90
#